data_dbdc9192f60df1f9edccd66d7de5c6f1
#
_entry.id   dbdc9192f60df1f9edccd66d7de5c6f1
#
_cell.length_a   1.000
_cell.length_b   1.000
_cell.length_c   1.000
_cell.angle_alpha   90.00
_cell.angle_beta   90.00
_cell.angle_gamma   90.00
#
_symmetry.space_group_name_H-M   'P 1'
#
loop_
_entity.id
_entity.type
_entity.pdbx_description
1 polymer ?
#
loop_
_entity_poly.entity_id
_entity_poly.type
_entity_poly.pdbx_seq_one_letter_code
_entity_poly.pdbx_strand_id
1 'polypeptide(L)'
;MNHRPIILDACTIINLLRIDENELLYKQIQTLNIKIAECVYNEVINNIFKNNISNNDRVRIKQQLPVLRQYITSDKDIKKDIGTNEFELLKQTTKHSAENGELYSLFLSLILSRSLSTQINFYTDDKPAKERFEPYFMLQQLGLFGDTADLILFLYWYSSNISEHDLKRILDNLKSEYNRMLKNFVVE
;
A
#
# COMPACT_ATOMS: atom_id res chain seq x y z
N MET A 1 12.43 10.96 -15.38
CA MET A 1 13.09 10.10 -14.37
C MET A 1 12.24 8.85 -14.22
N ASN A 2 12.79 7.65 -14.45
CA ASN A 2 12.06 6.42 -14.16
C ASN A 2 12.00 6.24 -12.65
N HIS A 3 10.85 6.54 -12.06
CA HIS A 3 10.64 6.36 -10.63
C HIS A 3 10.59 4.88 -10.30
N ARG A 4 11.26 4.50 -9.20
CA ARG A 4 11.16 3.14 -8.65
C ARG A 4 9.68 2.80 -8.47
N PRO A 5 9.24 1.61 -8.88
CA PRO A 5 7.87 1.18 -8.62
C PRO A 5 7.57 1.17 -7.12
N ILE A 6 6.34 1.54 -6.79
CA ILE A 6 5.83 1.59 -5.42
C ILE A 6 4.65 0.62 -5.34
N ILE A 7 4.73 -0.36 -4.46
CA ILE A 7 3.65 -1.27 -4.16
C ILE A 7 2.95 -0.78 -2.89
N LEU A 8 1.64 -0.70 -2.94
CA LEU A 8 0.81 -0.31 -1.81
C LEU A 8 -0.09 -1.47 -1.38
N ASP A 9 -0.08 -1.76 -0.09
CA ASP A 9 -1.02 -2.68 0.53
C ASP A 9 -2.36 -2.02 0.87
N ALA A 10 -3.40 -2.81 1.16
CA ALA A 10 -4.76 -2.34 1.41
C ALA A 10 -4.84 -1.38 2.60
N CYS A 11 -4.17 -1.71 3.71
CA CYS A 11 -4.16 -0.87 4.90
C CYS A 11 -3.52 0.51 4.62
N THR A 12 -2.42 0.57 3.89
CA THR A 12 -1.78 1.84 3.48
C THR A 12 -2.71 2.68 2.60
N ILE A 13 -3.34 2.07 1.58
CA ILE A 13 -4.28 2.77 0.71
C ILE A 13 -5.46 3.32 1.50
N ILE A 14 -6.05 2.51 2.40
CA ILE A 14 -7.17 2.92 3.25
C ILE A 14 -6.77 4.11 4.13
N ASN A 15 -5.61 4.05 4.78
CA ASN A 15 -5.13 5.13 5.62
C ASN A 15 -4.92 6.41 4.82
N LEU A 16 -4.22 6.34 3.68
CA LEU A 16 -4.01 7.51 2.82
C LEU A 16 -5.33 8.16 2.41
N LEU A 17 -6.30 7.37 1.93
CA LEU A 17 -7.60 7.89 1.51
C LEU A 17 -8.40 8.53 2.65
N ARG A 18 -8.25 8.04 3.88
CA ARG A 18 -8.98 8.56 5.05
C ARG A 18 -8.39 9.86 5.59
N ILE A 19 -7.05 9.96 5.64
CA ILE A 19 -6.37 11.12 6.24
C ILE A 19 -6.18 12.31 5.29
N ASP A 20 -6.32 12.10 3.98
CA ASP A 20 -6.01 13.09 2.95
C ASP A 20 -7.18 14.01 2.64
N GLU A 21 -7.61 14.80 3.63
CA GLU A 21 -8.77 15.70 3.54
C GLU A 21 -8.71 16.68 2.36
N ASN A 22 -7.52 17.15 2.00
CA ASN A 22 -7.29 18.16 0.95
C ASN A 22 -6.77 17.57 -0.37
N GLU A 23 -6.81 16.24 -0.52
CA GLU A 23 -6.33 15.53 -1.72
C GLU A 23 -4.86 15.76 -2.07
N LEU A 24 -4.05 16.21 -1.10
CA LEU A 24 -2.63 16.51 -1.33
C LEU A 24 -1.84 15.24 -1.63
N LEU A 25 -2.01 14.21 -0.81
CA LEU A 25 -1.33 12.92 -0.99
C LEU A 25 -1.83 12.22 -2.25
N TYR A 26 -3.13 12.24 -2.50
CA TYR A 26 -3.76 11.63 -3.65
C TYR A 26 -3.22 12.21 -4.98
N LYS A 27 -3.07 13.54 -5.07
CA LYS A 27 -2.50 14.19 -6.25
C LYS A 27 -1.03 13.80 -6.47
N GLN A 28 -0.25 13.67 -5.39
CA GLN A 28 1.15 13.25 -5.48
C GLN A 28 1.27 11.78 -5.90
N ILE A 29 0.44 10.91 -5.34
CA ILE A 29 0.39 9.48 -5.69
C ILE A 29 0.18 9.28 -7.19
N GLN A 30 -0.64 10.10 -7.84
CA GLN A 30 -0.87 10.01 -9.28
C GLN A 30 0.36 10.30 -10.15
N THR A 31 1.38 10.97 -9.61
CA THR A 31 2.64 11.25 -10.32
C THR A 31 3.68 10.12 -10.18
N LEU A 32 3.40 9.13 -9.34
CA LEU A 32 4.31 8.04 -9.02
C LEU A 32 4.02 6.80 -9.85
N ASN A 33 5.02 5.93 -9.97
CA ASN A 33 4.88 4.62 -10.60
C ASN A 33 4.30 3.60 -9.60
N ILE A 34 3.00 3.75 -9.28
CA ILE A 34 2.31 2.87 -8.34
C ILE A 34 1.84 1.60 -9.03
N LYS A 35 1.87 0.49 -8.28
CA LYS A 35 1.29 -0.80 -8.65
C LYS A 35 0.52 -1.37 -7.47
N ILE A 36 -0.63 -1.97 -7.76
CA ILE A 36 -1.55 -2.55 -6.77
C ILE A 36 -1.98 -3.91 -7.29
N ALA A 37 -1.90 -4.96 -6.46
CA ALA A 37 -2.48 -6.26 -6.81
C ALA A 37 -4.03 -6.16 -6.79
N GLU A 38 -4.70 -6.90 -7.67
CA GLU A 38 -6.16 -6.85 -7.81
C GLU A 38 -6.88 -7.21 -6.50
N CYS A 39 -6.41 -8.24 -5.78
CA CYS A 39 -6.97 -8.64 -4.48
C CYS A 39 -6.81 -7.52 -3.43
N VAL A 40 -5.70 -6.76 -3.43
CA VAL A 40 -5.52 -5.58 -2.57
C VAL A 40 -6.57 -4.52 -2.88
N TYR A 41 -6.79 -4.20 -4.15
CA TYR A 41 -7.83 -3.23 -4.53
C TYR A 41 -9.23 -3.67 -4.09
N ASN A 42 -9.56 -4.95 -4.25
CA ASN A 42 -10.83 -5.53 -3.80
C ASN A 42 -10.97 -5.44 -2.27
N GLU A 43 -9.90 -5.68 -1.54
CA GLU A 43 -9.86 -5.53 -0.08
C GLU A 43 -10.11 -4.06 0.33
N VAL A 44 -9.50 -3.10 -0.36
CA VAL A 44 -9.77 -1.67 -0.13
C VAL A 44 -11.25 -1.35 -0.30
N ILE A 45 -11.87 -1.77 -1.42
CA ILE A 45 -13.30 -1.53 -1.65
C ILE A 45 -14.16 -2.10 -0.53
N ASN A 46 -13.85 -3.31 -0.06
CA ASN A 46 -14.62 -3.99 0.96
C ASN A 46 -14.48 -3.37 2.36
N ASN A 47 -13.37 -2.70 2.64
CA ASN A 47 -13.01 -2.25 3.98
C ASN A 47 -13.04 -0.72 4.15
N ILE A 48 -12.88 0.06 3.08
CA ILE A 48 -12.70 1.53 3.18
C ILE A 48 -13.87 2.23 3.88
N PHE A 49 -15.10 1.71 3.71
CA PHE A 49 -16.30 2.28 4.29
C PHE A 49 -16.76 1.60 5.58
N LYS A 50 -16.01 0.61 6.06
CA LYS A 50 -16.21 0.04 7.41
C LYS A 50 -15.76 1.10 8.42
N ASN A 51 -16.48 1.20 9.55
CA ASN A 51 -16.29 2.21 10.59
C ASN A 51 -16.85 3.61 10.20
N ASN A 52 -17.05 4.43 11.22
CA ASN A 52 -17.66 5.75 11.10
C ASN A 52 -16.78 6.71 10.28
N ILE A 53 -17.13 6.89 9.03
CA ILE A 53 -16.52 7.86 8.11
C ILE A 53 -17.52 8.99 7.90
N SER A 54 -17.04 10.24 7.92
CA SER A 54 -17.89 11.41 7.65
C SER A 54 -18.52 11.33 6.26
N ASN A 55 -19.66 11.97 6.06
CA ASN A 55 -20.31 12.00 4.75
C ASN A 55 -19.41 12.67 3.69
N ASN A 56 -18.66 13.71 4.07
CA ASN A 56 -17.75 14.41 3.16
C ASN A 56 -16.61 13.50 2.71
N ASP A 57 -15.97 12.77 3.65
CA ASP A 57 -14.94 11.81 3.31
C ASP A 57 -15.48 10.67 2.45
N ARG A 58 -16.69 10.20 2.73
CA ARG A 58 -17.33 9.16 1.92
C ARG A 58 -17.52 9.59 0.47
N VAL A 59 -17.93 10.85 0.22
CA VAL A 59 -18.08 11.40 -1.14
C VAL A 59 -16.71 11.49 -1.81
N ARG A 60 -15.72 12.09 -1.13
CA ARG A 60 -14.35 12.24 -1.62
C ARG A 60 -13.72 10.89 -1.98
N ILE A 61 -13.75 9.93 -1.07
CA ILE A 61 -13.20 8.58 -1.28
C ILE A 61 -13.87 7.88 -2.47
N LYS A 62 -15.19 7.99 -2.62
CA LYS A 62 -15.91 7.42 -3.78
C LYS A 62 -15.44 8.00 -5.12
N GLN A 63 -15.00 9.24 -5.14
CA GLN A 63 -14.45 9.87 -6.35
C GLN A 63 -13.01 9.42 -6.63
N GLN A 64 -12.22 9.17 -5.58
CA GLN A 64 -10.81 8.79 -5.68
C GLN A 64 -10.60 7.31 -6.02
N LEU A 65 -11.41 6.42 -5.46
CA LEU A 65 -11.27 4.97 -5.66
C LEU A 65 -11.20 4.51 -7.13
N PRO A 66 -12.07 4.99 -8.05
CA PRO A 66 -12.02 4.54 -9.43
C PRO A 66 -10.70 4.85 -10.14
N VAL A 67 -10.01 5.91 -9.75
CA VAL A 67 -8.72 6.31 -10.35
C VAL A 67 -7.63 5.30 -10.01
N LEU A 68 -7.71 4.64 -8.85
CA LEU A 68 -6.74 3.60 -8.47
C LEU A 68 -6.78 2.39 -9.40
N ARG A 69 -7.87 2.18 -10.15
CA ARG A 69 -8.00 1.06 -11.10
C ARG A 69 -6.92 1.03 -12.17
N GLN A 70 -6.41 2.18 -12.58
CA GLN A 70 -5.34 2.27 -13.59
C GLN A 70 -4.01 1.69 -13.13
N TYR A 71 -3.83 1.48 -11.83
CA TYR A 71 -2.60 0.95 -11.22
C TYR A 71 -2.69 -0.54 -10.91
N ILE A 72 -3.83 -1.18 -11.20
CA ILE A 72 -4.07 -2.59 -10.86
C ILE A 72 -3.32 -3.51 -11.81
N THR A 73 -2.65 -4.49 -11.23
CA THR A 73 -2.17 -5.70 -11.93
C THR A 73 -3.03 -6.87 -11.50
N SER A 74 -3.57 -7.64 -12.46
CA SER A 74 -4.47 -8.75 -12.14
C SER A 74 -3.72 -9.87 -11.41
N ASP A 75 -4.38 -10.48 -10.43
CA ASP A 75 -3.82 -11.61 -9.67
C ASP A 75 -3.49 -12.79 -10.60
N LYS A 76 -4.26 -12.97 -11.68
CA LYS A 76 -4.01 -13.96 -12.71
C LYS A 76 -2.70 -13.70 -13.45
N ASP A 77 -2.42 -12.45 -13.83
CA ASP A 77 -1.17 -12.10 -14.51
C ASP A 77 0.01 -12.24 -13.56
N ILE A 78 -0.11 -11.81 -12.30
CA ILE A 78 0.92 -11.99 -11.27
C ILE A 78 1.24 -13.49 -11.12
N LYS A 79 0.24 -14.35 -11.00
CA LYS A 79 0.43 -15.80 -10.85
C LYS A 79 1.07 -16.44 -12.09
N LYS A 80 0.71 -15.97 -13.27
CA LYS A 80 1.31 -16.41 -14.54
C LYS A 80 2.78 -16.02 -14.64
N ASP A 81 3.11 -14.76 -14.30
CA ASP A 81 4.44 -14.20 -14.47
C ASP A 81 5.44 -14.75 -13.45
N ILE A 82 5.00 -15.03 -12.22
CA ILE A 82 5.84 -15.69 -11.20
C ILE A 82 6.07 -17.17 -11.52
N GLY A 83 5.13 -17.83 -12.18
CA GLY A 83 5.15 -19.26 -12.48
C GLY A 83 4.71 -20.14 -11.30
N THR A 84 4.06 -21.26 -11.62
CA THR A 84 3.40 -22.11 -10.60
C THR A 84 4.36 -22.65 -9.55
N ASN A 85 5.54 -23.12 -9.95
CA ASN A 85 6.50 -23.74 -9.03
C ASN A 85 7.07 -22.69 -8.04
N GLU A 86 7.42 -21.52 -8.53
CA GLU A 86 7.95 -20.45 -7.69
C GLU A 86 6.87 -19.88 -6.76
N PHE A 87 5.63 -19.77 -7.26
CA PHE A 87 4.49 -19.36 -6.47
C PHE A 87 4.29 -20.26 -5.23
N GLU A 88 4.26 -21.59 -5.43
CA GLU A 88 4.10 -22.53 -4.32
C GLU A 88 5.31 -22.54 -3.38
N LEU A 89 6.53 -22.44 -3.90
CA LEU A 89 7.75 -22.39 -3.10
C LEU A 89 7.75 -21.15 -2.19
N LEU A 90 7.45 -19.98 -2.73
CA LEU A 90 7.42 -18.73 -1.95
C LEU A 90 6.29 -18.73 -0.93
N LYS A 91 5.13 -19.27 -1.28
CA LYS A 91 4.01 -19.44 -0.35
C LYS A 91 4.42 -20.31 0.87
N GLN A 92 5.14 -21.40 0.63
CA GLN A 92 5.68 -22.25 1.70
C GLN A 92 6.76 -21.53 2.52
N THR A 93 7.70 -20.86 1.85
CA THR A 93 8.84 -20.16 2.50
C THR A 93 8.35 -19.01 3.39
N THR A 94 7.36 -18.27 2.96
CA THR A 94 6.78 -17.17 3.73
C THR A 94 5.75 -17.65 4.76
N LYS A 95 5.51 -18.96 4.84
CA LYS A 95 4.50 -19.58 5.73
C LYS A 95 3.09 -19.00 5.53
N HIS A 96 2.80 -18.56 4.32
CA HIS A 96 1.51 -17.98 3.96
C HIS A 96 0.55 -19.07 3.50
N SER A 97 -0.51 -19.33 4.26
CA SER A 97 -1.51 -20.35 3.92
C SER A 97 -2.58 -19.85 2.93
N ALA A 98 -2.82 -18.55 2.91
CA ALA A 98 -3.87 -17.95 2.08
C ALA A 98 -3.30 -17.15 0.90
N GLU A 99 -3.93 -17.25 -0.24
CA GLU A 99 -3.70 -16.36 -1.38
C GLU A 99 -4.44 -15.05 -1.11
N ASN A 100 -3.74 -14.04 -0.61
CA ASN A 100 -4.28 -12.75 -0.20
C ASN A 100 -3.44 -11.57 -0.71
N GLY A 101 -3.87 -10.34 -0.40
CA GLY A 101 -3.24 -9.11 -0.84
C GLY A 101 -1.76 -9.02 -0.55
N GLU A 102 -1.34 -9.44 0.65
CA GLU A 102 0.06 -9.41 1.06
C GLU A 102 0.96 -10.28 0.17
N LEU A 103 0.52 -11.53 -0.07
CA LEU A 103 1.27 -12.48 -0.88
C LEU A 103 1.39 -12.01 -2.34
N TYR A 104 0.29 -11.54 -2.92
CA TYR A 104 0.31 -11.02 -4.29
C TYR A 104 1.12 -9.73 -4.41
N SER A 105 1.14 -8.87 -3.40
CA SER A 105 2.00 -7.68 -3.35
C SER A 105 3.49 -8.05 -3.32
N LEU A 106 3.86 -9.10 -2.56
CA LEU A 106 5.21 -9.63 -2.56
C LEU A 106 5.61 -10.18 -3.94
N PHE A 107 4.74 -10.98 -4.58
CA PHE A 107 5.01 -11.51 -5.92
C PHE A 107 5.14 -10.40 -6.96
N LEU A 108 4.25 -9.41 -6.91
CA LEU A 108 4.32 -8.25 -7.78
C LEU A 108 5.64 -7.50 -7.61
N SER A 109 6.13 -7.36 -6.37
CA SER A 109 7.44 -6.76 -6.08
C SER A 109 8.58 -7.54 -6.72
N LEU A 110 8.56 -8.88 -6.62
CA LEU A 110 9.57 -9.74 -7.24
C LEU A 110 9.58 -9.66 -8.77
N ILE A 111 8.40 -9.74 -9.39
CA ILE A 111 8.25 -9.64 -10.85
C ILE A 111 8.79 -8.31 -11.34
N LEU A 112 8.37 -7.21 -10.71
CA LEU A 112 8.80 -5.86 -11.10
C LEU A 112 10.30 -5.64 -10.88
N SER A 113 10.85 -6.11 -9.75
CA SER A 113 12.28 -6.00 -9.47
C SER A 113 13.11 -6.71 -10.52
N ARG A 114 12.69 -7.91 -10.93
CA ARG A 114 13.39 -8.72 -11.96
C ARG A 114 13.24 -8.11 -13.35
N SER A 115 12.00 -7.78 -13.75
CA SER A 115 11.72 -7.30 -15.11
C SER A 115 12.32 -5.93 -15.39
N LEU A 116 12.37 -5.07 -14.39
CA LEU A 116 12.90 -3.70 -14.51
C LEU A 116 14.35 -3.56 -14.04
N SER A 117 14.93 -4.63 -13.45
CA SER A 117 16.26 -4.61 -12.83
C SER A 117 16.42 -3.42 -11.88
N THR A 118 15.38 -3.15 -11.05
CA THR A 118 15.33 -2.02 -10.13
C THR A 118 14.79 -2.42 -8.78
N GLN A 119 15.08 -1.60 -7.79
CA GLN A 119 14.51 -1.76 -6.45
C GLN A 119 13.05 -1.31 -6.43
N ILE A 120 12.26 -1.94 -5.58
CA ILE A 120 10.83 -1.71 -5.38
C ILE A 120 10.61 -1.19 -3.96
N ASN A 121 9.77 -0.17 -3.80
CA ASN A 121 9.33 0.27 -2.48
C ASN A 121 7.98 -0.35 -2.17
N PHE A 122 7.86 -1.05 -1.03
CA PHE A 122 6.61 -1.65 -0.57
C PHE A 122 6.18 -1.01 0.75
N TYR A 123 4.92 -0.58 0.83
CA TYR A 123 4.37 0.05 2.02
C TYR A 123 3.15 -0.70 2.53
N THR A 124 3.21 -1.07 3.82
CA THR A 124 2.13 -1.72 4.57
C THR A 124 2.15 -1.32 6.04
N ASP A 125 0.98 -1.13 6.64
CA ASP A 125 0.80 -0.91 8.08
C ASP A 125 0.50 -2.21 8.83
N ASP A 126 0.37 -3.33 8.10
CA ASP A 126 0.15 -4.63 8.72
C ASP A 126 1.44 -5.15 9.36
N LYS A 127 1.47 -5.15 10.70
CA LYS A 127 2.63 -5.63 11.46
C LYS A 127 2.97 -7.09 11.18
N PRO A 128 2.02 -8.03 11.13
CA PRO A 128 2.27 -9.40 10.70
C PRO A 128 2.89 -9.53 9.31
N ALA A 129 2.44 -8.73 8.33
CA ALA A 129 3.04 -8.68 7.01
C ALA A 129 4.48 -8.16 7.06
N LYS A 130 4.71 -7.10 7.83
CA LYS A 130 6.05 -6.54 8.05
C LYS A 130 7.01 -7.57 8.61
N GLU A 131 6.66 -8.25 9.69
CA GLU A 131 7.49 -9.27 10.34
C GLU A 131 7.83 -10.45 9.42
N ARG A 132 6.93 -10.79 8.48
CA ARG A 132 7.12 -11.91 7.53
C ARG A 132 7.93 -11.53 6.30
N PHE A 133 7.67 -10.37 5.71
CA PHE A 133 8.18 -10.04 4.38
C PHE A 133 9.38 -9.09 4.40
N GLU A 134 9.54 -8.25 5.41
CA GLU A 134 10.69 -7.35 5.50
C GLU A 134 12.03 -8.09 5.50
N PRO A 135 12.22 -9.18 6.26
CA PRO A 135 13.46 -9.97 6.19
C PRO A 135 13.71 -10.53 4.78
N TYR A 136 12.66 -10.93 4.08
CA TYR A 136 12.76 -11.41 2.70
C TYR A 136 13.16 -10.29 1.73
N PHE A 137 12.56 -9.10 1.85
CA PHE A 137 12.93 -7.92 1.10
C PHE A 137 14.40 -7.56 1.28
N MET A 138 14.88 -7.57 2.52
CA MET A 138 16.28 -7.29 2.84
C MET A 138 17.22 -8.36 2.25
N LEU A 139 16.91 -9.63 2.43
CA LEU A 139 17.73 -10.74 1.94
C LEU A 139 17.85 -10.73 0.41
N GLN A 140 16.75 -10.45 -0.29
CA GLN A 140 16.72 -10.42 -1.75
C GLN A 140 17.09 -9.04 -2.33
N GLN A 141 17.42 -8.07 -1.48
CA GLN A 141 17.74 -6.68 -1.88
C GLN A 141 16.67 -6.05 -2.77
N LEU A 142 15.39 -6.38 -2.52
CA LEU A 142 14.27 -5.94 -3.36
C LEU A 142 14.06 -4.43 -3.30
N GLY A 143 14.39 -3.79 -2.18
CA GLY A 143 14.26 -2.36 -1.99
C GLY A 143 13.82 -1.96 -0.58
N LEU A 144 13.04 -0.88 -0.46
CA LEU A 144 12.57 -0.36 0.82
C LEU A 144 11.25 -1.04 1.21
N PHE A 145 11.16 -1.41 2.49
CA PHE A 145 9.92 -1.87 3.10
C PHE A 145 9.54 -0.86 4.21
N GLY A 146 8.38 -0.20 4.07
CA GLY A 146 7.96 0.88 4.96
C GLY A 146 6.49 0.80 5.34
N ASP A 147 6.02 1.80 6.09
CA ASP A 147 4.63 2.00 6.46
C ASP A 147 4.03 3.28 5.86
N THR A 148 2.76 3.59 6.20
CA THR A 148 2.10 4.80 5.69
C THR A 148 2.84 6.08 6.09
N ALA A 149 3.45 6.15 7.29
CA ALA A 149 4.21 7.33 7.70
C ALA A 149 5.48 7.50 6.85
N ASP A 150 6.19 6.40 6.56
CA ASP A 150 7.35 6.41 5.67
C ASP A 150 6.98 6.89 4.26
N LEU A 151 5.83 6.44 3.74
CA LEU A 151 5.32 6.88 2.44
C LEU A 151 4.98 8.38 2.45
N ILE A 152 4.34 8.90 3.50
CA ILE A 152 4.03 10.32 3.64
C ILE A 152 5.31 11.16 3.66
N LEU A 153 6.33 10.73 4.40
CA LEU A 153 7.63 11.39 4.44
C LEU A 153 8.31 11.34 3.06
N PHE A 154 8.26 10.20 2.38
CA PHE A 154 8.77 10.08 1.02
C PHE A 154 8.07 11.07 0.07
N LEU A 155 6.73 11.17 0.12
CA LEU A 155 5.95 12.11 -0.69
C LEU A 155 6.30 13.57 -0.39
N TYR A 156 6.52 13.91 0.87
CA TYR A 156 6.95 15.24 1.29
C TYR A 156 8.32 15.61 0.71
N TRP A 157 9.31 14.72 0.85
CA TRP A 157 10.65 14.95 0.31
C TRP A 157 10.69 14.98 -1.22
N TYR A 158 9.80 14.22 -1.84
CA TYR A 158 9.73 14.09 -3.29
C TYR A 158 8.98 15.23 -3.96
N SER A 159 8.06 15.87 -3.26
CA SER A 159 7.12 16.85 -3.79
C SER A 159 7.32 18.22 -3.15
N SER A 160 7.53 19.24 -3.98
CA SER A 160 7.50 20.62 -3.52
C SER A 160 6.10 21.15 -3.14
N ASN A 161 5.06 20.33 -3.30
CA ASN A 161 3.66 20.75 -3.15
C ASN A 161 3.08 20.47 -1.75
N ILE A 162 3.83 19.81 -0.88
CA ILE A 162 3.42 19.55 0.51
C ILE A 162 4.25 20.49 1.40
N SER A 163 3.60 21.43 2.08
CA SER A 163 4.26 22.30 3.04
C SER A 163 4.56 21.56 4.35
N GLU A 164 5.49 22.08 5.16
CA GLU A 164 5.77 21.52 6.49
C GLU A 164 4.53 21.53 7.39
N HIS A 165 3.69 22.58 7.27
CA HIS A 165 2.42 22.68 7.98
C HIS A 165 1.44 21.57 7.55
N ASP A 166 1.35 21.29 6.23
CA ASP A 166 0.51 20.20 5.71
C ASP A 166 1.04 18.84 6.15
N LEU A 167 2.36 18.63 6.08
CA LEU A 167 2.99 17.39 6.57
C LEU A 167 2.62 17.12 8.03
N LYS A 168 2.76 18.11 8.90
CA LYS A 168 2.43 17.98 10.32
C LYS A 168 0.95 17.61 10.50
N ARG A 169 0.04 18.31 9.82
CA ARG A 169 -1.40 18.03 9.87
C ARG A 169 -1.72 16.61 9.40
N ILE A 170 -1.12 16.16 8.29
CA ILE A 170 -1.32 14.82 7.75
C ILE A 170 -0.83 13.75 8.73
N LEU A 171 0.32 13.94 9.36
CA LEU A 171 0.86 13.01 10.36
C LEU A 171 0.01 12.99 11.65
N ASP A 172 -0.54 14.14 12.08
CA ASP A 172 -1.46 14.21 13.21
C ASP A 172 -2.78 13.47 12.90
N ASN A 173 -3.28 13.59 11.66
CA ASN A 173 -4.45 12.84 11.19
C ASN A 173 -4.17 11.32 11.18
N LEU A 174 -2.99 10.89 10.69
CA LEU A 174 -2.58 9.49 10.71
C LEU A 174 -2.52 8.93 12.13
N LYS A 175 -1.91 9.67 13.05
CA LYS A 175 -1.86 9.30 14.47
C LYS A 175 -3.27 9.15 15.07
N SER A 176 -4.18 10.06 14.71
CA SER A 176 -5.57 10.02 15.16
C SER A 176 -6.30 8.79 14.61
N GLU A 177 -6.05 8.43 13.34
CA GLU A 177 -6.62 7.23 12.73
C GLU A 177 -6.12 5.95 13.40
N TYR A 178 -4.81 5.82 13.67
CA TYR A 178 -4.27 4.69 14.41
C TYR A 178 -4.86 4.57 15.81
N ASN A 179 -5.00 5.67 16.55
CA ASN A 179 -5.62 5.66 17.88
C ASN A 179 -7.09 5.25 17.84
N ARG A 180 -7.81 5.61 16.78
CA ARG A 180 -9.19 5.20 16.55
C ARG A 180 -9.29 3.69 16.28
N MET A 181 -8.40 3.16 15.48
CA MET A 181 -8.35 1.72 15.20
C MET A 181 -8.06 0.92 16.47
N LEU A 182 -7.08 1.33 17.27
CA LEU A 182 -6.75 0.67 18.55
C LEU A 182 -7.94 0.64 19.53
N LYS A 183 -8.73 1.71 19.62
CA LYS A 183 -9.92 1.74 20.49
C LYS A 183 -10.98 0.73 20.06
N ASN A 184 -11.13 0.49 18.77
CA ASN A 184 -12.09 -0.50 18.26
C ASN A 184 -11.68 -1.95 18.57
N PHE A 185 -10.37 -2.24 18.70
CA PHE A 185 -9.86 -3.56 19.10
C PHE A 185 -9.98 -3.85 20.60
N VAL A 186 -10.11 -2.82 21.44
CA VAL A 186 -10.20 -2.98 22.92
C VAL A 186 -11.65 -3.18 23.38
N VAL A 187 -12.64 -2.99 22.51
CA VAL A 187 -14.08 -3.06 22.83
C VAL A 187 -14.72 -4.40 22.40
N GLU A 188 -13.98 -5.26 21.69
CA GLU A 188 -14.36 -6.65 21.42
C GLU A 188 -13.72 -7.62 22.42
#